data_317a70a97005877177b54ea2563935ed
#
_entry.id   317a70a97005877177b54ea2563935ed
#
_cell.length_a   1.000
_cell.length_b   1.000
_cell.length_c   1.000
_cell.angle_alpha   90.00
_cell.angle_beta   90.00
_cell.angle_gamma   90.00
#
_symmetry.space_group_name_H-M   'P 1'
#
loop_
_entity.id
_entity.type
_entity.pdbx_description
1 polymer ?
#
loop_
_entity_poly.entity_id
_entity_poly.type
_entity_poly.pdbx_seq_one_letter_code
_entity_poly.pdbx_strand_id
1 'polypeptide(L)'
;MNADKTNYDLLYNPRLVVENYQEIFDRWGEQSERARASLGCYLDVPYGLSEAEKMDVFRAQGKSRGLLMYIHGGYWRSLDKKRFSFVAPALAKAGITVAVPDYALCPAVQVEDIVMQVVQACAWLYRNGENFGAPANRLHLCGHSAGGHLAAMMLCCRWPDYSPDLPKKVVGAAMSISGLYDLTEIVKVPSVNCDVRLDGRSALKVSPAFLPAATDAPLYTAVGGEENEGFHMQNRLIGDKWGKVRKTDVPCPGKNHFTVLDQVSDPESGLFKSILEMMDA
;
A
#
# COMPACT_ATOMS: atom_id res chain seq x y z
N MET A 1 -5.27 41.35 -7.89
CA MET A 1 -5.76 39.99 -8.17
C MET A 1 -5.18 39.08 -7.10
N ASN A 2 -6.00 38.71 -6.09
CA ASN A 2 -5.60 37.68 -5.13
C ASN A 2 -5.49 36.37 -5.88
N ALA A 3 -4.28 35.87 -6.05
CA ALA A 3 -4.10 34.47 -6.44
C ALA A 3 -4.75 33.64 -5.34
N ASP A 4 -5.80 32.92 -5.69
CA ASP A 4 -6.46 31.95 -4.83
C ASP A 4 -5.37 30.98 -4.35
N LYS A 5 -4.94 31.12 -3.08
CA LYS A 5 -3.89 30.26 -2.54
C LYS A 5 -4.52 28.88 -2.35
N THR A 6 -4.21 27.96 -3.24
CA THR A 6 -4.62 26.54 -3.11
C THR A 6 -4.29 26.05 -1.71
N ASN A 7 -5.30 25.57 -0.99
CA ASN A 7 -5.12 24.99 0.34
C ASN A 7 -4.74 23.50 0.19
N TYR A 8 -3.45 23.24 0.18
CA TYR A 8 -2.92 21.89 0.01
C TYR A 8 -3.28 20.93 1.16
N ASP A 9 -3.48 21.44 2.38
CA ASP A 9 -3.96 20.60 3.48
C ASP A 9 -5.39 20.09 3.21
N LEU A 10 -6.27 20.93 2.67
CA LEU A 10 -7.61 20.46 2.28
C LEU A 10 -7.59 19.48 1.10
N LEU A 11 -6.61 19.59 0.20
CA LEU A 11 -6.47 18.64 -0.91
C LEU A 11 -5.95 17.28 -0.48
N TYR A 12 -5.06 17.23 0.52
CA TYR A 12 -4.30 16.02 0.82
C TYR A 12 -4.40 15.53 2.26
N ASN A 13 -5.03 16.26 3.20
CA ASN A 13 -5.18 15.77 4.56
C ASN A 13 -6.62 15.28 4.83
N PRO A 14 -6.90 13.97 4.67
CA PRO A 14 -8.25 13.43 4.84
C PRO A 14 -8.77 13.54 6.27
N ARG A 15 -7.88 13.68 7.28
CA ARG A 15 -8.31 13.89 8.68
C ARG A 15 -9.00 15.24 8.91
N LEU A 16 -8.85 16.19 7.98
CA LEU A 16 -9.53 17.50 8.05
C LEU A 16 -10.97 17.46 7.50
N VAL A 17 -11.31 16.44 6.72
CA VAL A 17 -12.63 16.33 6.05
C VAL A 17 -13.45 15.14 6.52
N VAL A 18 -12.83 14.12 7.09
CA VAL A 18 -13.52 12.96 7.66
C VAL A 18 -13.58 13.13 9.18
N GLU A 19 -14.66 13.72 9.69
CA GLU A 19 -14.81 14.08 11.10
C GLU A 19 -14.66 12.89 12.05
N ASN A 20 -15.22 11.73 11.66
CA ASN A 20 -15.22 10.51 12.48
C ASN A 20 -14.03 9.57 12.20
N TYR A 21 -12.91 10.07 11.67
CA TYR A 21 -11.76 9.21 11.34
C TYR A 21 -11.22 8.43 12.54
N GLN A 22 -11.32 8.99 13.74
CA GLN A 22 -10.84 8.30 14.95
C GLN A 22 -11.68 7.06 15.26
N GLU A 23 -12.99 7.13 15.17
CA GLU A 23 -13.91 5.98 15.34
C GLU A 23 -13.61 4.88 14.32
N ILE A 24 -13.29 5.26 13.07
CA ILE A 24 -12.89 4.32 12.03
C ILE A 24 -11.57 3.61 12.42
N PHE A 25 -10.60 4.36 12.92
CA PHE A 25 -9.31 3.81 13.36
C PHE A 25 -9.46 2.87 14.56
N ASP A 26 -10.31 3.22 15.51
CA ASP A 26 -10.58 2.39 16.69
C ASP A 26 -11.25 1.07 16.27
N ARG A 27 -12.24 1.13 15.38
CA ARG A 27 -12.88 -0.03 14.77
C ARG A 27 -11.86 -0.93 14.03
N TRP A 28 -10.95 -0.37 13.24
CA TRP A 28 -9.87 -1.15 12.60
C TRP A 28 -8.97 -1.83 13.63
N GLY A 29 -8.63 -1.15 14.72
CA GLY A 29 -7.86 -1.71 15.83
C GLY A 29 -8.54 -2.94 16.43
N GLU A 30 -9.81 -2.81 16.83
CA GLU A 30 -10.60 -3.92 17.39
C GLU A 30 -10.75 -5.10 16.41
N GLN A 31 -11.02 -4.82 15.12
CA GLN A 31 -11.12 -5.85 14.10
C GLN A 31 -9.78 -6.55 13.88
N SER A 32 -8.67 -5.80 13.95
CA SER A 32 -7.32 -6.33 13.81
C SER A 32 -6.93 -7.22 15.00
N GLU A 33 -7.30 -6.85 16.22
CA GLU A 33 -7.09 -7.71 17.39
C GLU A 33 -7.85 -9.03 17.26
N ARG A 34 -9.11 -8.98 16.82
CA ARG A 34 -9.90 -10.18 16.52
C ARG A 34 -9.26 -11.03 15.43
N ALA A 35 -8.74 -10.42 14.37
CA ALA A 35 -8.07 -11.13 13.29
C ALA A 35 -6.82 -11.88 13.79
N ARG A 36 -5.97 -11.23 14.58
CA ARG A 36 -4.77 -11.85 15.18
C ARG A 36 -5.11 -12.97 16.15
N ALA A 37 -6.23 -12.88 16.88
CA ALA A 37 -6.66 -13.90 17.83
C ALA A 37 -7.30 -15.12 17.14
N SER A 38 -7.92 -14.96 15.97
CA SER A 38 -8.74 -16.00 15.33
C SER A 38 -8.09 -16.71 14.15
N LEU A 39 -7.05 -16.13 13.54
CA LEU A 39 -6.34 -16.72 12.40
C LEU A 39 -5.04 -17.40 12.83
N GLY A 40 -4.68 -18.46 12.10
CA GLY A 40 -3.33 -18.99 12.16
C GLY A 40 -2.35 -17.97 11.60
N CYS A 41 -1.62 -17.29 12.47
CA CYS A 41 -0.71 -16.22 12.09
C CYS A 41 0.67 -16.36 12.74
N TYR A 42 1.66 -15.82 12.08
CA TYR A 42 3.00 -15.60 12.59
C TYR A 42 3.15 -14.09 12.82
N LEU A 43 3.35 -13.71 14.09
CA LEU A 43 3.49 -12.31 14.44
C LEU A 43 4.97 -11.93 14.54
N ASP A 44 5.26 -10.66 14.23
CA ASP A 44 6.59 -10.06 14.37
C ASP A 44 7.71 -10.82 13.64
N VAL A 45 7.41 -11.40 12.47
CA VAL A 45 8.39 -12.10 11.63
C VAL A 45 9.41 -11.07 11.10
N PRO A 46 10.70 -11.18 11.44
CA PRO A 46 11.70 -10.22 10.98
C PRO A 46 12.00 -10.43 9.49
N TYR A 47 11.99 -9.34 8.72
CA TYR A 47 12.45 -9.33 7.33
C TYR A 47 13.72 -8.50 7.14
N GLY A 48 14.17 -7.80 8.19
CA GLY A 48 15.37 -6.99 8.24
C GLY A 48 15.97 -6.95 9.63
N LEU A 49 16.89 -6.02 9.86
CA LEU A 49 17.70 -5.95 11.08
C LEU A 49 17.13 -4.97 12.12
N SER A 50 16.34 -3.99 11.71
CA SER A 50 15.77 -3.00 12.62
C SER A 50 14.48 -3.50 13.28
N GLU A 51 14.12 -2.91 14.42
CA GLU A 51 12.87 -3.22 15.13
C GLU A 51 11.61 -2.94 14.28
N ALA A 52 11.67 -2.01 13.34
CA ALA A 52 10.58 -1.69 12.43
C ALA A 52 10.47 -2.67 11.24
N GLU A 53 11.49 -3.48 11.00
CA GLU A 53 11.52 -4.40 9.86
C GLU A 53 10.94 -5.76 10.22
N LYS A 54 9.71 -5.77 10.71
CA LYS A 54 8.92 -6.96 11.07
C LYS A 54 7.59 -6.96 10.34
N MET A 55 7.04 -8.15 10.10
CA MET A 55 5.72 -8.31 9.51
C MET A 55 4.89 -9.34 10.27
N ASP A 56 3.56 -9.21 10.18
CA ASP A 56 2.64 -10.26 10.58
C ASP A 56 2.21 -11.04 9.33
N VAL A 57 2.21 -12.38 9.40
CA VAL A 57 1.83 -13.24 8.27
C VAL A 57 0.65 -14.10 8.66
N PHE A 58 -0.45 -13.97 7.92
CA PHE A 58 -1.70 -14.71 8.10
C PHE A 58 -1.81 -15.76 7.00
N ARG A 59 -1.89 -17.04 7.39
CA ARG A 59 -1.97 -18.12 6.42
C ARG A 59 -3.33 -18.20 5.75
N ALA A 60 -3.32 -18.57 4.49
CA ALA A 60 -4.54 -18.94 3.77
C ALA A 60 -5.29 -20.06 4.49
N GLN A 61 -6.61 -20.03 4.48
CA GLN A 61 -7.45 -21.15 4.90
C GLN A 61 -7.49 -22.18 3.74
N GLY A 62 -6.87 -23.32 3.96
CA GLY A 62 -6.69 -24.35 2.94
C GLY A 62 -5.45 -24.13 2.06
N LYS A 63 -5.53 -24.55 0.79
CA LYS A 63 -4.42 -24.39 -0.18
C LYS A 63 -4.29 -22.94 -0.59
N SER A 64 -3.09 -22.38 -0.40
CA SER A 64 -2.85 -20.99 -0.80
C SER A 64 -2.78 -20.83 -2.33
N ARG A 65 -3.43 -19.79 -2.85
CA ARG A 65 -3.39 -19.35 -4.26
C ARG A 65 -2.23 -18.43 -4.55
N GLY A 66 -1.71 -17.74 -3.51
CA GLY A 66 -0.65 -16.75 -3.64
C GLY A 66 -0.40 -16.03 -2.32
N LEU A 67 0.56 -15.12 -2.35
CA LEU A 67 0.94 -14.25 -1.23
C LEU A 67 0.61 -12.81 -1.59
N LEU A 68 -0.17 -12.13 -0.75
CA LEU A 68 -0.45 -10.71 -0.83
C LEU A 68 0.28 -9.99 0.30
N MET A 69 1.16 -9.07 -0.02
CA MET A 69 1.69 -8.14 0.97
C MET A 69 0.82 -6.88 1.00
N TYR A 70 0.18 -6.63 2.14
CA TYR A 70 -0.61 -5.42 2.37
C TYR A 70 0.23 -4.37 3.07
N ILE A 71 0.46 -3.23 2.42
CA ILE A 71 1.29 -2.11 2.89
C ILE A 71 0.38 -1.02 3.44
N HIS A 72 0.53 -0.70 4.73
CA HIS A 72 -0.31 0.26 5.40
C HIS A 72 -0.02 1.72 4.99
N GLY A 73 -1.00 2.59 5.21
CA GLY A 73 -0.89 4.03 5.04
C GLY A 73 -0.39 4.74 6.30
N GLY A 74 -0.60 6.05 6.35
CA GLY A 74 -0.21 6.90 7.49
C GLY A 74 0.83 7.95 7.15
N TYR A 75 0.90 8.36 5.89
CA TYR A 75 1.85 9.38 5.39
C TYR A 75 3.31 9.10 5.76
N TRP A 76 3.73 7.83 5.74
CA TRP A 76 5.11 7.39 6.08
C TRP A 76 5.57 7.83 7.48
N ARG A 77 4.69 8.35 8.35
CA ARG A 77 5.01 8.95 9.66
C ARG A 77 4.16 8.45 10.82
N SER A 78 3.18 7.61 10.56
CA SER A 78 2.25 7.12 11.60
C SER A 78 1.62 5.80 11.22
N LEU A 79 0.98 5.16 12.20
CA LEU A 79 0.32 3.86 12.13
C LEU A 79 1.34 2.70 12.06
N ASP A 80 0.84 1.49 12.19
CA ASP A 80 1.61 0.26 12.19
C ASP A 80 0.77 -0.93 11.71
N LYS A 81 1.41 -2.07 11.46
CA LYS A 81 0.78 -3.31 10.99
C LYS A 81 -0.34 -3.82 11.90
N LYS A 82 -0.24 -3.54 13.21
CA LYS A 82 -1.22 -4.03 14.19
C LYS A 82 -2.62 -3.49 13.92
N ARG A 83 -2.72 -2.28 13.35
CA ARG A 83 -4.00 -1.64 13.03
C ARG A 83 -4.62 -2.19 11.74
N PHE A 84 -3.86 -2.90 10.91
CA PHE A 84 -4.31 -3.33 9.58
C PHE A 84 -4.47 -4.84 9.42
N SER A 85 -4.34 -5.62 10.48
CA SER A 85 -4.57 -7.07 10.42
C SER A 85 -6.01 -7.43 10.01
N PHE A 86 -6.96 -6.49 10.13
CA PHE A 86 -8.36 -6.68 9.74
C PHE A 86 -8.57 -6.97 8.25
N VAL A 87 -7.61 -6.65 7.38
CA VAL A 87 -7.68 -6.97 5.95
C VAL A 87 -7.50 -8.47 5.67
N ALA A 88 -6.87 -9.20 6.61
CA ALA A 88 -6.47 -10.58 6.38
C ALA A 88 -7.61 -11.62 6.41
N PRO A 89 -8.65 -11.56 7.26
CA PRO A 89 -9.63 -12.65 7.41
C PRO A 89 -10.35 -13.04 6.13
N ALA A 90 -10.88 -12.05 5.39
CA ALA A 90 -11.62 -12.31 4.15
C ALA A 90 -10.70 -12.85 3.05
N LEU A 91 -9.49 -12.31 2.93
CA LEU A 91 -8.47 -12.75 1.98
C LEU A 91 -7.98 -14.16 2.32
N ALA A 92 -7.71 -14.45 3.59
CA ALA A 92 -7.30 -15.79 4.04
C ALA A 92 -8.37 -16.83 3.74
N LYS A 93 -9.66 -16.50 3.96
CA LYS A 93 -10.80 -17.34 3.59
C LYS A 93 -10.89 -17.58 2.08
N ALA A 94 -10.48 -16.60 1.27
CA ALA A 94 -10.40 -16.72 -0.18
C ALA A 94 -9.15 -17.49 -0.67
N GLY A 95 -8.34 -18.04 0.25
CA GLY A 95 -7.15 -18.83 -0.09
C GLY A 95 -5.91 -18.00 -0.36
N ILE A 96 -5.81 -16.78 0.21
CA ILE A 96 -4.65 -15.91 0.04
C ILE A 96 -3.87 -15.85 1.37
N THR A 97 -2.56 -16.10 1.32
CA THR A 97 -1.67 -15.81 2.44
C THR A 97 -1.39 -14.32 2.44
N VAL A 98 -1.58 -13.65 3.60
CA VAL A 98 -1.46 -12.18 3.70
C VAL A 98 -0.28 -11.83 4.62
N ALA A 99 0.64 -11.02 4.13
CA ALA A 99 1.71 -10.42 4.93
C ALA A 99 1.45 -8.93 5.13
N VAL A 100 1.57 -8.45 6.35
CA VAL A 100 1.39 -7.04 6.71
C VAL A 100 2.69 -6.54 7.35
N PRO A 101 3.58 -5.86 6.60
CA PRO A 101 4.83 -5.34 7.15
C PRO A 101 4.61 -4.03 7.89
N ASP A 102 5.45 -3.80 8.91
CA ASP A 102 5.83 -2.49 9.37
C ASP A 102 7.01 -1.97 8.54
N TYR A 103 7.30 -0.71 8.66
CA TYR A 103 8.49 -0.01 8.16
C TYR A 103 8.80 1.16 9.10
N ALA A 104 10.05 1.65 9.09
CA ALA A 104 10.43 2.81 9.87
C ALA A 104 9.66 4.06 9.42
N LEU A 105 9.46 5.01 10.33
CA LEU A 105 8.62 6.18 10.09
C LEU A 105 9.45 7.47 10.05
N CYS A 106 9.03 8.41 9.22
CA CYS A 106 9.50 9.79 9.28
C CYS A 106 9.11 10.42 10.64
N PRO A 107 9.89 11.32 11.20
CA PRO A 107 11.12 11.89 10.65
C PRO A 107 12.41 11.12 11.01
N ALA A 108 12.33 9.93 11.64
CA ALA A 108 13.49 9.13 12.01
C ALA A 108 14.27 8.62 10.78
N VAL A 109 13.56 8.39 9.67
CA VAL A 109 14.11 8.02 8.36
C VAL A 109 13.49 8.89 7.26
N GLN A 110 14.04 8.82 6.04
CA GLN A 110 13.48 9.47 4.86
C GLN A 110 12.53 8.51 4.11
N VAL A 111 11.67 9.04 3.23
CA VAL A 111 10.78 8.20 2.40
C VAL A 111 11.58 7.26 1.49
N GLU A 112 12.75 7.68 1.02
CA GLU A 112 13.69 6.84 0.25
C GLU A 112 14.11 5.59 1.04
N ASP A 113 14.40 5.73 2.34
CA ASP A 113 14.76 4.59 3.22
C ASP A 113 13.58 3.64 3.39
N ILE A 114 12.35 4.18 3.55
CA ILE A 114 11.13 3.39 3.64
C ILE A 114 10.89 2.58 2.35
N VAL A 115 11.09 3.21 1.18
CA VAL A 115 10.99 2.49 -0.11
C VAL A 115 11.96 1.31 -0.12
N MET A 116 13.19 1.48 0.34
CA MET A 116 14.19 0.39 0.39
C MET A 116 13.83 -0.70 1.40
N GLN A 117 13.24 -0.36 2.54
CA GLN A 117 12.73 -1.36 3.49
C GLN A 117 11.59 -2.20 2.88
N VAL A 118 10.70 -1.58 2.10
CA VAL A 118 9.63 -2.31 1.39
C VAL A 118 10.20 -3.17 0.26
N VAL A 119 11.23 -2.72 -0.47
CA VAL A 119 12.00 -3.57 -1.41
C VAL A 119 12.55 -4.79 -0.69
N GLN A 120 13.17 -4.61 0.47
CA GLN A 120 13.70 -5.70 1.29
C GLN A 120 12.59 -6.66 1.75
N ALA A 121 11.43 -6.15 2.20
CA ALA A 121 10.28 -6.96 2.58
C ALA A 121 9.77 -7.83 1.40
N CYS A 122 9.66 -7.24 0.20
CA CYS A 122 9.29 -7.99 -1.01
C CYS A 122 10.30 -9.08 -1.35
N ALA A 123 11.60 -8.75 -1.34
CA ALA A 123 12.68 -9.71 -1.62
C ALA A 123 12.68 -10.85 -0.59
N TRP A 124 12.48 -10.52 0.67
CA TRP A 124 12.40 -11.50 1.75
C TRP A 124 11.19 -12.44 1.57
N LEU A 125 10.00 -11.90 1.30
CA LEU A 125 8.79 -12.68 1.06
C LEU A 125 8.90 -13.55 -0.20
N TYR A 126 9.53 -13.05 -1.26
CA TYR A 126 9.78 -13.83 -2.47
C TYR A 126 10.61 -15.08 -2.17
N ARG A 127 11.62 -14.98 -1.29
CA ARG A 127 12.49 -16.10 -0.90
C ARG A 127 11.88 -17.02 0.14
N ASN A 128 10.98 -16.51 1.00
CA ASN A 128 10.52 -17.21 2.19
C ASN A 128 9.00 -17.51 2.20
N GLY A 129 8.24 -17.10 1.19
CA GLY A 129 6.78 -17.23 1.16
C GLY A 129 6.30 -18.67 1.30
N GLU A 130 7.05 -19.65 0.79
CA GLU A 130 6.74 -21.08 0.90
C GLU A 130 6.70 -21.56 2.36
N ASN A 131 7.47 -20.97 3.26
CA ASN A 131 7.44 -21.29 4.69
C ASN A 131 6.08 -21.00 5.34
N PHE A 132 5.28 -20.14 4.71
CA PHE A 132 3.92 -19.77 5.13
C PHE A 132 2.84 -20.46 4.30
N GLY A 133 3.22 -21.42 3.47
CA GLY A 133 2.32 -22.20 2.60
C GLY A 133 1.87 -21.43 1.34
N ALA A 134 2.48 -20.31 1.01
CA ALA A 134 2.24 -19.63 -0.27
C ALA A 134 3.06 -20.30 -1.39
N PRO A 135 2.52 -20.40 -2.62
CA PRO A 135 3.30 -20.92 -3.74
C PRO A 135 4.42 -19.95 -4.09
N ALA A 136 5.58 -20.49 -4.51
CA ALA A 136 6.70 -19.71 -5.02
C ALA A 136 6.27 -18.78 -6.16
N ASN A 137 6.94 -17.64 -6.28
CA ASN A 137 6.79 -16.69 -7.40
C ASN A 137 5.39 -16.06 -7.57
N ARG A 138 4.56 -16.08 -6.54
CA ARG A 138 3.21 -15.47 -6.56
C ARG A 138 3.05 -14.40 -5.49
N LEU A 139 4.00 -13.45 -5.43
CA LEU A 139 3.91 -12.27 -4.58
C LEU A 139 3.15 -11.15 -5.32
N HIS A 140 2.07 -10.69 -4.70
CA HIS A 140 1.29 -9.52 -5.14
C HIS A 140 1.26 -8.49 -4.03
N LEU A 141 0.98 -7.25 -4.39
CA LEU A 141 0.94 -6.14 -3.43
C LEU A 141 -0.45 -5.51 -3.39
N CYS A 142 -0.85 -5.09 -2.22
CA CYS A 142 -1.96 -4.17 -2.02
C CYS A 142 -1.51 -3.11 -1.03
N GLY A 143 -1.75 -1.86 -1.31
CA GLY A 143 -1.39 -0.79 -0.39
C GLY A 143 -2.39 0.34 -0.41
N HIS A 144 -2.51 1.04 0.71
CA HIS A 144 -3.43 2.15 0.85
C HIS A 144 -2.70 3.45 1.16
N SER A 145 -3.07 4.56 0.52
CA SER A 145 -2.52 5.89 0.77
C SER A 145 -1.00 5.89 0.57
N ALA A 146 -0.19 6.21 1.59
CA ALA A 146 1.26 6.04 1.56
C ALA A 146 1.68 4.59 1.22
N GLY A 147 0.92 3.59 1.64
CA GLY A 147 1.14 2.19 1.23
C GLY A 147 0.82 1.95 -0.24
N GLY A 148 -0.16 2.65 -0.80
CA GLY A 148 -0.47 2.63 -2.24
C GLY A 148 0.67 3.22 -3.08
N HIS A 149 1.27 4.31 -2.59
CA HIS A 149 2.52 4.86 -3.15
C HIS A 149 3.63 3.80 -3.13
N LEU A 150 3.88 3.19 -1.96
CA LEU A 150 4.93 2.18 -1.81
C LEU A 150 4.70 0.95 -2.72
N ALA A 151 3.44 0.50 -2.88
CA ALA A 151 3.10 -0.57 -3.81
C ALA A 151 3.43 -0.21 -5.26
N ALA A 152 3.15 1.02 -5.70
CA ALA A 152 3.52 1.51 -7.03
C ALA A 152 5.04 1.63 -7.19
N MET A 153 5.77 2.11 -6.17
CA MET A 153 7.24 2.17 -6.18
C MET A 153 7.88 0.79 -6.40
N MET A 154 7.27 -0.29 -5.88
CA MET A 154 7.80 -1.65 -6.10
C MET A 154 7.75 -2.09 -7.56
N LEU A 155 6.83 -1.53 -8.37
CA LEU A 155 6.80 -1.77 -9.81
C LEU A 155 7.89 -0.98 -10.58
N CYS A 156 8.52 0.02 -9.95
CA CYS A 156 9.69 0.72 -10.48
C CYS A 156 11.01 -0.01 -10.14
N CYS A 157 10.99 -1.01 -9.27
CA CYS A 157 12.20 -1.68 -8.80
C CYS A 157 12.80 -2.57 -9.87
N ARG A 158 14.09 -2.38 -10.13
CA ARG A 158 14.91 -3.25 -10.97
C ARG A 158 15.52 -4.34 -10.10
N TRP A 159 14.76 -5.37 -9.82
CA TRP A 159 15.07 -6.42 -8.84
C TRP A 159 16.46 -7.06 -8.96
N PRO A 160 16.98 -7.38 -10.18
CA PRO A 160 18.34 -7.90 -10.32
C PRO A 160 19.44 -6.91 -9.93
N ASP A 161 19.16 -5.58 -9.97
CA ASP A 161 20.12 -4.56 -9.52
C ASP A 161 20.14 -4.48 -7.99
N TYR A 162 19.01 -4.81 -7.33
CA TYR A 162 18.95 -4.91 -5.88
C TYR A 162 19.64 -6.19 -5.38
N SER A 163 19.37 -7.33 -6.00
CA SER A 163 20.01 -8.61 -5.65
C SER A 163 20.03 -9.55 -6.86
N PRO A 164 21.22 -10.05 -7.28
CA PRO A 164 21.37 -10.83 -8.53
C PRO A 164 20.61 -12.17 -8.56
N ASP A 165 20.23 -12.70 -7.39
CA ASP A 165 19.44 -13.94 -7.27
C ASP A 165 17.94 -13.72 -7.53
N LEU A 166 17.48 -12.47 -7.59
CA LEU A 166 16.09 -12.16 -7.86
C LEU A 166 15.79 -12.10 -9.35
N PRO A 167 14.62 -12.58 -9.79
CA PRO A 167 14.20 -12.46 -11.18
C PRO A 167 13.85 -11.02 -11.53
N LYS A 168 13.69 -10.74 -12.82
CA LYS A 168 13.22 -9.42 -13.28
C LYS A 168 11.84 -9.04 -12.71
N LYS A 169 10.98 -10.02 -12.43
CA LYS A 169 9.61 -9.85 -11.93
C LYS A 169 9.43 -10.57 -10.59
N VAL A 170 9.69 -9.89 -9.49
CA VAL A 170 9.41 -10.38 -8.12
C VAL A 170 7.94 -10.17 -7.76
N VAL A 171 7.37 -9.04 -8.16
CA VAL A 171 5.96 -8.68 -7.93
C VAL A 171 5.14 -9.01 -9.16
N GLY A 172 4.11 -9.85 -9.01
CA GLY A 172 3.21 -10.26 -10.08
C GLY A 172 2.27 -9.14 -10.52
N ALA A 173 1.67 -8.44 -9.55
CA ALA A 173 0.79 -7.29 -9.77
C ALA A 173 0.69 -6.45 -8.48
N ALA A 174 0.18 -5.22 -8.59
CA ALA A 174 -0.05 -4.36 -7.44
C ALA A 174 -1.42 -3.66 -7.50
N MET A 175 -2.11 -3.59 -6.35
CA MET A 175 -3.29 -2.76 -6.12
C MET A 175 -2.87 -1.55 -5.28
N SER A 176 -3.07 -0.36 -5.82
CA SER A 176 -2.82 0.90 -5.13
C SER A 176 -4.15 1.61 -4.85
N ILE A 177 -4.56 1.64 -3.59
CA ILE A 177 -5.80 2.26 -3.12
C ILE A 177 -5.46 3.66 -2.63
N SER A 178 -6.06 4.70 -3.20
CA SER A 178 -5.85 6.11 -2.82
C SER A 178 -4.37 6.50 -2.78
N GLY A 179 -3.59 5.99 -3.74
CA GLY A 179 -2.14 6.15 -3.77
C GLY A 179 -1.71 7.58 -4.11
N LEU A 180 -0.46 7.88 -3.78
CA LEU A 180 0.22 9.14 -4.10
C LEU A 180 1.34 8.85 -5.10
N TYR A 181 1.38 9.55 -6.22
CA TYR A 181 2.28 9.21 -7.32
C TYR A 181 3.17 10.38 -7.77
N ASP A 182 2.77 11.60 -7.40
CA ASP A 182 3.58 12.82 -7.47
C ASP A 182 3.73 13.40 -6.06
N LEU A 183 4.87 13.18 -5.44
CA LEU A 183 5.15 13.64 -4.10
C LEU A 183 5.61 15.10 -4.06
N THR A 184 5.84 15.74 -5.21
CA THR A 184 6.12 17.19 -5.25
C THR A 184 4.93 18.01 -4.76
N GLU A 185 3.71 17.47 -4.87
CA GLU A 185 2.51 18.05 -4.29
C GLU A 185 2.52 17.97 -2.76
N ILE A 186 3.06 16.87 -2.20
CA ILE A 186 3.14 16.65 -0.74
C ILE A 186 4.15 17.61 -0.07
N VAL A 187 5.18 18.05 -0.80
CA VAL A 187 6.10 19.12 -0.32
C VAL A 187 5.32 20.37 0.08
N LYS A 188 4.20 20.64 -0.57
CA LYS A 188 3.35 21.81 -0.37
C LYS A 188 2.29 21.64 0.73
N VAL A 189 2.22 20.47 1.40
CA VAL A 189 1.25 20.14 2.45
C VAL A 189 1.89 20.34 3.83
N PRO A 190 1.72 21.49 4.50
CA PRO A 190 2.46 21.80 5.72
C PRO A 190 2.18 20.82 6.86
N SER A 191 0.92 20.39 7.03
CA SER A 191 0.52 19.45 8.09
C SER A 191 1.13 18.04 7.92
N VAL A 192 1.64 17.70 6.75
CA VAL A 192 2.27 16.43 6.46
C VAL A 192 3.80 16.57 6.36
N ASN A 193 4.24 17.57 5.59
CA ASN A 193 5.66 17.71 5.27
C ASN A 193 6.53 18.19 6.44
N CYS A 194 5.93 18.71 7.52
CA CYS A 194 6.65 19.02 8.77
C CYS A 194 7.40 17.79 9.33
N ASP A 195 6.85 16.58 9.16
CA ASP A 195 7.47 15.34 9.62
C ASP A 195 8.15 14.57 8.48
N VAL A 196 7.54 14.55 7.28
CA VAL A 196 8.05 13.78 6.14
C VAL A 196 9.31 14.41 5.53
N ARG A 197 9.41 15.74 5.59
CA ARG A 197 10.60 16.54 5.24
C ARG A 197 11.08 16.34 3.81
N LEU A 198 10.15 16.15 2.87
CA LEU A 198 10.46 16.14 1.44
C LEU A 198 10.85 17.54 0.96
N ASP A 199 11.83 17.60 0.09
CA ASP A 199 12.10 18.73 -0.79
C ASP A 199 11.77 18.35 -2.26
N GLY A 200 11.91 19.30 -3.18
CA GLY A 200 11.59 19.04 -4.59
C GLY A 200 12.45 17.94 -5.21
N ARG A 201 13.70 17.74 -4.75
CA ARG A 201 14.59 16.72 -5.27
C ARG A 201 14.30 15.34 -4.71
N SER A 202 14.14 15.21 -3.41
CA SER A 202 13.80 13.96 -2.74
C SER A 202 12.40 13.48 -3.15
N ALA A 203 11.42 14.40 -3.28
CA ALA A 203 10.10 14.07 -3.76
C ALA A 203 10.12 13.44 -5.17
N LEU A 204 10.86 14.02 -6.11
CA LEU A 204 10.96 13.48 -7.48
C LEU A 204 11.52 12.07 -7.53
N LYS A 205 12.51 11.74 -6.69
CA LYS A 205 13.12 10.40 -6.67
C LYS A 205 12.17 9.29 -6.23
N VAL A 206 11.17 9.64 -5.43
CA VAL A 206 10.18 8.70 -4.89
C VAL A 206 8.77 8.97 -5.45
N SER A 207 8.67 9.57 -6.63
CA SER A 207 7.39 9.82 -7.32
C SER A 207 7.20 8.85 -8.48
N PRO A 208 6.38 7.79 -8.32
CA PRO A 208 6.18 6.79 -9.38
C PRO A 208 5.73 7.39 -10.72
N ALA A 209 4.95 8.48 -10.70
CA ALA A 209 4.48 9.13 -11.93
C ALA A 209 5.60 9.64 -12.84
N PHE A 210 6.82 9.83 -12.31
CA PHE A 210 7.98 10.31 -13.06
C PHE A 210 9.06 9.24 -13.26
N LEU A 211 8.79 8.01 -12.81
CA LEU A 211 9.68 6.86 -12.97
C LEU A 211 9.07 5.87 -13.98
N PRO A 212 9.88 5.17 -14.78
CA PRO A 212 9.37 4.09 -15.61
C PRO A 212 9.00 2.89 -14.73
N ALA A 213 7.92 2.20 -15.08
CA ALA A 213 7.70 0.85 -14.58
C ALA A 213 8.83 -0.07 -15.08
N ALA A 214 9.45 -0.82 -14.18
CA ALA A 214 10.59 -1.68 -14.51
C ALA A 214 10.16 -3.03 -15.11
N THR A 215 8.89 -3.39 -14.98
CA THR A 215 8.31 -4.64 -15.49
C THR A 215 6.94 -4.39 -16.12
N ASP A 216 6.37 -5.43 -16.71
CA ASP A 216 5.00 -5.45 -17.24
C ASP A 216 3.95 -5.85 -16.19
N ALA A 217 4.34 -5.94 -14.92
CA ALA A 217 3.42 -6.27 -13.84
C ALA A 217 2.30 -5.23 -13.75
N PRO A 218 1.01 -5.65 -13.83
CA PRO A 218 -0.08 -4.70 -13.90
C PRO A 218 -0.29 -3.94 -12.59
N LEU A 219 -0.61 -2.65 -12.72
CA LEU A 219 -1.09 -1.79 -11.66
C LEU A 219 -2.61 -1.72 -11.71
N TYR A 220 -3.25 -2.02 -10.60
CA TYR A 220 -4.67 -1.75 -10.34
C TYR A 220 -4.75 -0.53 -9.44
N THR A 221 -5.68 0.38 -9.71
CA THR A 221 -5.89 1.56 -8.87
C THR A 221 -7.32 1.63 -8.37
N ALA A 222 -7.53 2.28 -7.24
CA ALA A 222 -8.83 2.64 -6.70
C ALA A 222 -8.72 3.95 -5.94
N VAL A 223 -9.80 4.73 -5.93
CA VAL A 223 -9.97 5.91 -5.07
C VAL A 223 -11.42 5.98 -4.64
N GLY A 224 -11.67 6.30 -3.37
CA GLY A 224 -13.02 6.48 -2.86
C GLY A 224 -13.70 7.69 -3.51
N GLY A 225 -14.97 7.52 -3.89
CA GLY A 225 -15.70 8.58 -4.61
C GLY A 225 -15.89 9.88 -3.81
N GLU A 226 -15.75 9.82 -2.48
CA GLU A 226 -15.90 10.96 -1.56
C GLU A 226 -14.55 11.40 -0.95
N GLU A 227 -13.43 11.06 -1.60
CA GLU A 227 -12.12 11.50 -1.15
C GLU A 227 -11.83 12.96 -1.53
N ASN A 228 -10.83 13.55 -0.87
CA ASN A 228 -10.31 14.85 -1.24
C ASN A 228 -9.83 14.86 -2.69
N GLU A 229 -10.05 15.96 -3.42
CA GLU A 229 -9.72 16.08 -4.86
C GLU A 229 -8.25 15.76 -5.17
N GLY A 230 -7.32 16.02 -4.24
CA GLY A 230 -5.91 15.67 -4.42
C GLY A 230 -5.69 14.19 -4.71
N PHE A 231 -6.42 13.28 -4.07
CA PHE A 231 -6.30 11.84 -4.34
C PHE A 231 -6.88 11.47 -5.70
N HIS A 232 -7.97 12.09 -6.12
CA HIS A 232 -8.51 11.93 -7.48
C HIS A 232 -7.53 12.42 -8.54
N MET A 233 -6.86 13.57 -8.32
CA MET A 233 -5.81 14.09 -9.20
C MET A 233 -4.64 13.11 -9.32
N GLN A 234 -4.17 12.55 -8.21
CA GLN A 234 -3.10 11.55 -8.19
C GLN A 234 -3.50 10.28 -8.97
N ASN A 235 -4.73 9.80 -8.76
CA ASN A 235 -5.22 8.60 -9.44
C ASN A 235 -5.35 8.81 -10.96
N ARG A 236 -5.79 9.99 -11.41
CA ARG A 236 -5.79 10.34 -12.85
C ARG A 236 -4.37 10.41 -13.39
N LEU A 237 -3.46 11.07 -12.66
CA LEU A 237 -2.07 11.26 -13.08
C LEU A 237 -1.37 9.93 -13.36
N ILE A 238 -1.46 8.95 -12.45
CA ILE A 238 -0.81 7.66 -12.68
C ILE A 238 -1.44 6.91 -13.87
N GLY A 239 -2.75 7.06 -14.09
CA GLY A 239 -3.43 6.53 -15.26
C GLY A 239 -2.87 7.10 -16.57
N ASP A 240 -2.63 8.41 -16.61
CA ASP A 240 -2.06 9.09 -17.77
C ASP A 240 -0.59 8.68 -17.99
N LYS A 241 0.19 8.58 -16.92
CA LYS A 241 1.63 8.26 -16.99
C LYS A 241 1.90 6.78 -17.27
N TRP A 242 1.12 5.88 -16.67
CA TRP A 242 1.33 4.44 -16.74
C TRP A 242 0.21 3.70 -17.48
N GLY A 243 -0.46 4.36 -18.43
CA GLY A 243 -1.62 3.81 -19.13
C GLY A 243 -1.45 2.42 -19.73
N LYS A 244 -0.21 2.02 -20.08
CA LYS A 244 0.09 0.67 -20.58
C LYS A 244 0.23 -0.38 -19.45
N VAL A 245 0.55 0.07 -18.24
CA VAL A 245 0.78 -0.78 -17.05
C VAL A 245 -0.44 -0.78 -16.15
N ARG A 246 -1.18 0.34 -16.09
CA ARG A 246 -2.42 0.44 -15.34
C ARG A 246 -3.51 -0.41 -16.01
N LYS A 247 -3.84 -1.52 -15.35
CA LYS A 247 -4.83 -2.50 -15.85
C LYS A 247 -6.26 -1.98 -15.74
N THR A 248 -6.62 -1.43 -14.58
CA THR A 248 -7.97 -0.94 -14.30
C THR A 248 -7.96 0.09 -13.17
N ASP A 249 -9.03 0.87 -13.14
CA ASP A 249 -9.40 1.75 -12.03
C ASP A 249 -10.71 1.25 -11.44
N VAL A 250 -10.64 0.81 -10.19
CA VAL A 250 -11.79 0.19 -9.52
C VAL A 250 -12.66 1.28 -8.88
N PRO A 251 -13.91 1.45 -9.29
CA PRO A 251 -14.79 2.46 -8.70
C PRO A 251 -15.18 2.09 -7.27
N CYS A 252 -15.07 3.06 -6.36
CA CYS A 252 -15.45 2.93 -4.95
C CYS A 252 -16.45 4.04 -4.55
N PRO A 253 -17.67 4.09 -5.12
CA PRO A 253 -18.64 5.15 -4.86
C PRO A 253 -19.05 5.17 -3.39
N GLY A 254 -19.31 6.37 -2.84
CA GLY A 254 -19.75 6.58 -1.46
C GLY A 254 -18.71 6.22 -0.39
N LYS A 255 -17.45 6.08 -0.77
CA LYS A 255 -16.34 5.79 0.15
C LYS A 255 -15.41 6.98 0.25
N ASN A 256 -15.06 7.37 1.48
CA ASN A 256 -14.01 8.34 1.76
C ASN A 256 -12.65 7.64 1.89
N HIS A 257 -11.59 8.43 2.14
CA HIS A 257 -10.22 7.94 2.22
C HIS A 257 -9.99 6.78 3.21
N PHE A 258 -10.81 6.67 4.25
CA PHE A 258 -10.68 5.60 5.24
C PHE A 258 -11.66 4.47 4.97
N THR A 259 -12.94 4.77 4.71
CA THR A 259 -13.96 3.74 4.50
C THR A 259 -13.79 2.95 3.20
N VAL A 260 -12.94 3.40 2.27
CA VAL A 260 -12.57 2.61 1.09
C VAL A 260 -11.91 1.29 1.47
N LEU A 261 -11.21 1.24 2.63
CA LEU A 261 -10.59 0.01 3.12
C LEU A 261 -11.59 -1.05 3.62
N ASP A 262 -12.80 -0.68 3.99
CA ASP A 262 -13.84 -1.65 4.34
C ASP A 262 -14.11 -2.60 3.17
N GLN A 263 -13.93 -2.11 1.92
CA GLN A 263 -14.10 -2.93 0.71
C GLN A 263 -13.02 -4.00 0.51
N VAL A 264 -11.84 -3.86 1.12
CA VAL A 264 -10.79 -4.90 1.08
C VAL A 264 -11.21 -6.14 1.88
N SER A 265 -12.08 -5.95 2.86
CA SER A 265 -12.57 -7.02 3.76
C SER A 265 -13.99 -7.48 3.41
N ASP A 266 -14.61 -6.90 2.40
CA ASP A 266 -15.98 -7.22 1.96
C ASP A 266 -15.95 -8.05 0.67
N PRO A 267 -16.23 -9.38 0.72
CA PRO A 267 -16.22 -10.25 -0.46
C PRO A 267 -17.18 -9.83 -1.57
N GLU A 268 -18.23 -9.07 -1.25
CA GLU A 268 -19.21 -8.62 -2.25
C GLU A 268 -18.77 -7.34 -2.97
N SER A 269 -17.78 -6.63 -2.43
CA SER A 269 -17.30 -5.39 -3.03
C SER A 269 -16.58 -5.60 -4.37
N GLY A 270 -16.62 -4.57 -5.23
CA GLY A 270 -15.86 -4.55 -6.48
C GLY A 270 -14.35 -4.57 -6.25
N LEU A 271 -13.89 -3.90 -5.18
CA LEU A 271 -12.48 -3.84 -4.83
C LEU A 271 -11.94 -5.21 -4.41
N PHE A 272 -12.66 -5.94 -3.55
CA PHE A 272 -12.26 -7.30 -3.16
C PHE A 272 -12.20 -8.24 -4.38
N LYS A 273 -13.23 -8.21 -5.24
CA LYS A 273 -13.27 -9.01 -6.48
C LYS A 273 -12.09 -8.68 -7.40
N SER A 274 -11.74 -7.40 -7.53
CA SER A 274 -10.56 -6.98 -8.31
C SER A 274 -9.23 -7.43 -7.69
N ILE A 275 -9.14 -7.49 -6.35
CA ILE A 275 -7.97 -8.07 -5.68
C ILE A 275 -7.86 -9.57 -6.02
N LEU A 276 -8.98 -10.32 -6.02
CA LEU A 276 -8.94 -11.73 -6.41
C LEU A 276 -8.54 -11.92 -7.87
N GLU A 277 -9.06 -11.10 -8.78
CA GLU A 277 -8.66 -11.10 -10.20
C GLU A 277 -7.16 -10.81 -10.35
N MET A 278 -6.65 -9.83 -9.61
CA MET A 278 -5.22 -9.49 -9.58
C MET A 278 -4.36 -10.67 -9.12
N MET A 279 -4.83 -11.47 -8.16
CA MET A 279 -4.11 -12.64 -7.66
C MET A 279 -4.02 -13.78 -8.68
N ASP A 280 -4.85 -13.79 -9.69
CA ASP A 280 -4.86 -14.79 -10.77
C ASP A 280 -4.13 -14.31 -12.04
N ALA A 281 -3.65 -13.06 -12.07
CA ALA A 281 -2.99 -12.43 -13.22
C ALA A 281 -1.54 -12.92 -13.46
#